data_6816e1c4152a489062548a56cb175833
#
_entry.id   6816e1c4152a489062548a56cb175833
#
_cell.length_a   1.000
_cell.length_b   1.000
_cell.length_c   1.000
_cell.angle_alpha   90.00
_cell.angle_beta   90.00
_cell.angle_gamma   90.00
#
_symmetry.space_group_name_H-M   'P 1'
#
loop_
_entity.id
_entity.type
_entity.pdbx_description
1 polymer ?
#
loop_
_entity_poly.entity_id
_entity_poly.type
_entity_poly.pdbx_seq_one_letter_code
_entity_poly.pdbx_strand_id
1 'polypeptide(L)'
;TIIDNDLERCRKLPQLCPDCDIIYGDARDIDTLADAGIDEMDAFVALTSSSETNILACLTAKELGIKKTVAEVENIQFISQAEGLNIGTTINKKLLASSTIFQMMIDSDASNARCLALADAEVAEIEVKQGSKLTKAAVKDLRLPRDITFGGLIRDGHGMLISGLTRIQPGDHVLVFCLA
;
A
#
# COMPACT_ATOMS: atom_id res chain seq x y z
N THR A 1 4.25 -18.70 9.52
CA THR A 1 3.08 -19.61 9.54
C THR A 1 2.15 -19.30 8.38
N ILE A 2 1.61 -20.32 7.72
CA ILE A 2 0.59 -20.21 6.65
C ILE A 2 -0.61 -21.04 7.08
N ILE A 3 -1.80 -20.45 7.01
CA ILE A 3 -3.08 -21.12 7.30
C ILE A 3 -3.84 -21.23 5.98
N ASP A 4 -4.29 -22.42 5.62
CA ASP A 4 -5.11 -22.66 4.42
C ASP A 4 -6.18 -23.71 4.72
N ASN A 5 -7.37 -23.51 4.17
CA ASN A 5 -8.50 -24.44 4.32
C ASN A 5 -8.57 -25.52 3.24
N ASP A 6 -7.59 -25.57 2.35
CA ASP A 6 -7.44 -26.62 1.34
C ASP A 6 -6.34 -27.61 1.76
N LEU A 7 -6.75 -28.81 2.16
CA LEU A 7 -5.85 -29.86 2.64
C LEU A 7 -4.81 -30.28 1.59
N GLU A 8 -5.19 -30.34 0.32
CA GLU A 8 -4.26 -30.72 -0.75
C GLU A 8 -3.22 -29.63 -1.00
N ARG A 9 -3.59 -28.36 -0.80
CA ARG A 9 -2.66 -27.24 -0.86
C ARG A 9 -1.72 -27.26 0.33
N CYS A 10 -2.24 -27.49 1.53
CA CYS A 10 -1.40 -27.63 2.74
C CYS A 10 -0.36 -28.73 2.61
N ARG A 11 -0.66 -29.84 1.92
CA ARG A 11 0.31 -30.92 1.67
C ARG A 11 1.43 -30.54 0.71
N LYS A 12 1.19 -29.60 -0.19
CA LYS A 12 2.16 -29.15 -1.21
C LYS A 12 3.01 -27.98 -0.73
N LEU A 13 2.47 -27.12 0.15
CA LEU A 13 3.14 -25.92 0.64
C LEU A 13 4.51 -26.17 1.28
N PRO A 14 4.76 -27.23 2.06
CA PRO A 14 6.08 -27.48 2.64
C PRO A 14 7.20 -27.67 1.60
N GLN A 15 6.86 -28.06 0.37
CA GLN A 15 7.83 -28.18 -0.73
C GLN A 15 8.21 -26.83 -1.31
N LEU A 16 7.31 -25.83 -1.23
CA LEU A 16 7.49 -24.49 -1.75
C LEU A 16 8.03 -23.52 -0.69
N CYS A 17 7.66 -23.75 0.55
CA CYS A 17 8.00 -22.90 1.70
C CYS A 17 8.48 -23.79 2.85
N PRO A 18 9.71 -24.35 2.79
CA PRO A 18 10.21 -25.32 3.78
C PRO A 18 10.41 -24.72 5.18
N ASP A 19 10.57 -23.40 5.27
CA ASP A 19 10.77 -22.67 6.53
C ASP A 19 9.47 -22.14 7.14
N CYS A 20 8.30 -22.56 6.60
CA CYS A 20 7.00 -22.13 7.08
C CYS A 20 6.26 -23.25 7.79
N ASP A 21 5.66 -22.95 8.93
CA ASP A 21 4.66 -23.83 9.54
C ASP A 21 3.38 -23.74 8.74
N ILE A 22 2.82 -24.91 8.39
CA ILE A 22 1.60 -25.01 7.60
C ILE A 22 0.48 -25.60 8.46
N ILE A 23 -0.60 -24.83 8.58
CA ILE A 23 -1.78 -25.20 9.38
C ILE A 23 -2.98 -25.36 8.45
N TYR A 24 -3.63 -26.50 8.52
CA TYR A 24 -4.91 -26.73 7.87
C TYR A 24 -6.04 -26.22 8.78
N GLY A 25 -6.77 -25.19 8.34
CA GLY A 25 -7.84 -24.61 9.13
C GLY A 25 -8.46 -23.38 8.48
N ASP A 26 -9.44 -22.80 9.15
CA ASP A 26 -10.10 -21.56 8.75
C ASP A 26 -9.51 -20.38 9.54
N ALA A 27 -8.89 -19.43 8.86
CA ALA A 27 -8.28 -18.26 9.48
C ALA A 27 -9.29 -17.28 10.12
N ARG A 28 -10.59 -17.54 10.03
CA ARG A 28 -11.63 -16.81 10.78
C ARG A 28 -11.91 -17.42 12.16
N ASP A 29 -11.45 -18.63 12.37
CA ASP A 29 -11.66 -19.38 13.61
C ASP A 29 -10.58 -18.99 14.62
N ILE A 30 -11.02 -18.53 15.80
CA ILE A 30 -10.15 -18.08 16.89
C ILE A 30 -9.25 -19.21 17.39
N ASP A 31 -9.78 -20.44 17.49
CA ASP A 31 -9.01 -21.58 17.97
C ASP A 31 -7.90 -21.92 16.95
N THR A 32 -8.20 -21.87 15.66
CA THR A 32 -7.19 -22.06 14.59
C THR A 32 -6.09 -21.01 14.66
N LEU A 33 -6.44 -19.75 14.93
CA LEU A 33 -5.46 -18.66 15.05
C LEU A 33 -4.63 -18.81 16.33
N ALA A 34 -5.26 -19.22 17.44
CA ALA A 34 -4.55 -19.46 18.69
C ALA A 34 -3.57 -20.64 18.57
N ASP A 35 -3.97 -21.74 17.94
CA ASP A 35 -3.11 -22.89 17.65
C ASP A 35 -1.95 -22.53 16.73
N ALA A 36 -2.13 -21.53 15.89
CA ALA A 36 -1.08 -20.97 15.03
C ALA A 36 -0.09 -20.05 15.77
N GLY A 37 -0.30 -19.79 17.06
CA GLY A 37 0.55 -18.89 17.86
C GLY A 37 0.43 -17.43 17.43
N ILE A 38 -0.79 -16.96 17.11
CA ILE A 38 -1.01 -15.61 16.58
C ILE A 38 -0.51 -14.51 17.52
N ASP A 39 -0.53 -14.74 18.82
CA ASP A 39 -0.08 -13.81 19.86
C ASP A 39 1.44 -13.52 19.81
N GLU A 40 2.23 -14.40 19.19
CA GLU A 40 3.65 -14.22 18.96
C GLU A 40 3.99 -13.57 17.61
N MET A 41 2.99 -13.27 16.78
CA MET A 41 3.19 -12.77 15.42
C MET A 41 3.23 -11.24 15.35
N ASP A 42 4.11 -10.70 14.53
CA ASP A 42 4.25 -9.25 14.29
C ASP A 42 3.17 -8.70 13.36
N ALA A 43 2.66 -9.52 12.45
CA ALA A 43 1.70 -9.12 11.43
C ALA A 43 0.83 -10.29 10.96
N PHE A 44 -0.36 -9.97 10.49
CA PHE A 44 -1.29 -10.91 9.88
C PHE A 44 -1.68 -10.45 8.47
N VAL A 45 -1.62 -11.35 7.49
CA VAL A 45 -1.91 -11.04 6.08
C VAL A 45 -2.95 -12.03 5.56
N ALA A 46 -4.12 -11.54 5.19
CA ALA A 46 -5.23 -12.33 4.65
C ALA A 46 -5.33 -12.15 3.12
N LEU A 47 -5.06 -13.24 2.38
CA LEU A 47 -4.98 -13.28 0.92
C LEU A 47 -5.83 -14.40 0.30
N THR A 48 -6.96 -14.74 0.91
CA THR A 48 -7.89 -15.72 0.33
C THR A 48 -8.62 -15.13 -0.89
N SER A 49 -9.34 -15.96 -1.61
CA SER A 49 -10.15 -15.50 -2.76
C SER A 49 -11.41 -14.73 -2.37
N SER A 50 -11.77 -14.66 -1.08
CA SER A 50 -12.96 -13.96 -0.58
C SER A 50 -12.56 -12.71 0.21
N SER A 51 -12.95 -11.55 -0.29
CA SER A 51 -12.74 -10.26 0.40
C SER A 51 -13.37 -10.24 1.79
N GLU A 52 -14.55 -10.82 1.94
CA GLU A 52 -15.27 -10.91 3.21
C GLU A 52 -14.51 -11.77 4.23
N THR A 53 -13.98 -12.90 3.79
CA THR A 53 -13.13 -13.77 4.62
C THR A 53 -11.88 -13.02 5.05
N ASN A 54 -11.22 -12.31 4.14
CA ASN A 54 -10.01 -11.56 4.45
C ASN A 54 -10.26 -10.44 5.45
N ILE A 55 -11.37 -9.71 5.32
CA ILE A 55 -11.79 -8.66 6.25
C ILE A 55 -12.06 -9.26 7.64
N LEU A 56 -12.87 -10.33 7.72
CA LEU A 56 -13.21 -10.95 9.00
C LEU A 56 -11.98 -11.54 9.69
N ALA A 57 -11.11 -12.23 8.96
CA ALA A 57 -9.87 -12.78 9.51
C ALA A 57 -8.96 -11.67 10.08
N CYS A 58 -8.84 -10.54 9.38
CA CYS A 58 -8.08 -9.39 9.89
C CYS A 58 -8.72 -8.75 11.13
N LEU A 59 -10.05 -8.68 11.20
CA LEU A 59 -10.74 -8.21 12.40
C LEU A 59 -10.45 -9.13 13.60
N THR A 60 -10.60 -10.45 13.41
CA THR A 60 -10.29 -11.44 14.46
C THR A 60 -8.82 -11.35 14.90
N ALA A 61 -7.89 -11.25 13.96
CA ALA A 61 -6.46 -11.08 14.28
C ALA A 61 -6.20 -9.81 15.11
N LYS A 62 -6.89 -8.71 14.81
CA LYS A 62 -6.79 -7.47 15.59
C LYS A 62 -7.35 -7.61 16.99
N GLU A 63 -8.48 -8.27 17.15
CA GLU A 63 -9.07 -8.56 18.47
C GLU A 63 -8.12 -9.42 19.31
N LEU A 64 -7.33 -10.29 18.69
CA LEU A 64 -6.29 -11.08 19.33
C LEU A 64 -4.97 -10.29 19.56
N GLY A 65 -4.93 -9.00 19.23
CA GLY A 65 -3.83 -8.10 19.59
C GLY A 65 -2.81 -7.82 18.48
N ILE A 66 -3.00 -8.34 17.27
CA ILE A 66 -2.09 -8.06 16.15
C ILE A 66 -2.18 -6.59 15.74
N LYS A 67 -1.03 -5.92 15.70
CA LYS A 67 -0.93 -4.49 15.38
C LYS A 67 -0.97 -4.21 13.88
N LYS A 68 -0.39 -5.10 13.08
CA LYS A 68 -0.28 -4.93 11.63
C LYS A 68 -1.10 -5.99 10.92
N THR A 69 -2.18 -5.59 10.27
CA THR A 69 -3.02 -6.48 9.49
C THR A 69 -3.14 -5.98 8.06
N VAL A 70 -3.15 -6.89 7.11
CA VAL A 70 -3.29 -6.59 5.69
C VAL A 70 -4.37 -7.51 5.10
N ALA A 71 -5.41 -6.93 4.52
CA ALA A 71 -6.47 -7.67 3.85
C ALA A 71 -6.48 -7.40 2.34
N GLU A 72 -6.50 -8.46 1.55
CA GLU A 72 -6.78 -8.35 0.12
C GLU A 72 -8.29 -8.19 -0.08
N VAL A 73 -8.69 -7.10 -0.78
CA VAL A 73 -10.08 -6.77 -1.05
C VAL A 73 -10.26 -6.57 -2.56
N GLU A 74 -10.81 -7.57 -3.25
CA GLU A 74 -10.93 -7.53 -4.70
C GLU A 74 -12.00 -6.55 -5.18
N ASN A 75 -13.10 -6.43 -4.45
CA ASN A 75 -14.17 -5.50 -4.79
C ASN A 75 -13.83 -4.09 -4.30
N ILE A 76 -13.61 -3.17 -5.24
CA ILE A 76 -13.25 -1.77 -4.94
C ILE A 76 -14.31 -1.09 -4.05
N GLN A 77 -15.59 -1.43 -4.20
CA GLN A 77 -16.67 -0.86 -3.39
C GLN A 77 -16.56 -1.24 -1.90
N PHE A 78 -15.92 -2.36 -1.59
CA PHE A 78 -15.71 -2.80 -0.20
C PHE A 78 -14.48 -2.16 0.46
N ILE A 79 -13.60 -1.53 -0.29
CA ILE A 79 -12.39 -0.91 0.26
C ILE A 79 -12.76 0.16 1.29
N SER A 80 -13.65 1.09 0.94
CA SER A 80 -14.11 2.15 1.86
C SER A 80 -14.77 1.60 3.12
N GLN A 81 -15.53 0.51 3.00
CA GLN A 81 -16.16 -0.14 4.14
C GLN A 81 -15.11 -0.82 5.02
N ALA A 82 -14.17 -1.52 4.42
CA ALA A 82 -13.08 -2.20 5.11
C ALA A 82 -12.20 -1.21 5.89
N GLU A 83 -11.89 -0.07 5.30
CA GLU A 83 -11.13 1.00 5.96
C GLU A 83 -11.90 1.61 7.14
N GLY A 84 -13.22 1.77 7.00
CA GLY A 84 -14.10 2.21 8.11
C GLY A 84 -14.12 1.25 9.30
N LEU A 85 -13.85 -0.03 9.08
CA LEU A 85 -13.75 -1.05 10.13
C LEU A 85 -12.38 -1.08 10.82
N ASN A 86 -11.43 -0.24 10.40
CA ASN A 86 -10.09 -0.18 10.97
C ASN A 86 -9.37 -1.54 10.97
N ILE A 87 -9.53 -2.32 9.90
CA ILE A 87 -8.92 -3.66 9.76
C ILE A 87 -7.42 -3.63 9.45
N GLY A 88 -6.81 -2.47 9.36
CA GLY A 88 -5.42 -2.27 8.96
C GLY A 88 -5.31 -1.81 7.51
N THR A 89 -4.33 -2.33 6.78
CA THR A 89 -4.11 -1.98 5.37
C THR A 89 -4.97 -2.84 4.46
N THR A 90 -5.69 -2.22 3.55
CA THR A 90 -6.36 -2.93 2.44
C THR A 90 -5.49 -2.89 1.19
N ILE A 91 -5.42 -4.01 0.48
CA ILE A 91 -4.78 -4.09 -0.83
C ILE A 91 -5.79 -4.58 -1.87
N ASN A 92 -5.65 -4.07 -3.09
CA ASN A 92 -6.43 -4.53 -4.23
C ASN A 92 -5.50 -4.83 -5.40
N LYS A 93 -5.53 -6.07 -5.89
CA LYS A 93 -4.65 -6.53 -6.98
C LYS A 93 -4.80 -5.71 -8.26
N LYS A 94 -6.02 -5.28 -8.59
CA LYS A 94 -6.30 -4.50 -9.81
C LYS A 94 -5.72 -3.09 -9.70
N LEU A 95 -5.85 -2.45 -8.54
CA LEU A 95 -5.28 -1.13 -8.29
C LEU A 95 -3.75 -1.18 -8.26
N LEU A 96 -3.16 -2.22 -7.63
CA LEU A 96 -1.72 -2.43 -7.65
C LEU A 96 -1.19 -2.63 -9.07
N ALA A 97 -1.84 -3.50 -9.87
CA ALA A 97 -1.47 -3.72 -11.26
C ALA A 97 -1.60 -2.45 -12.10
N SER A 98 -2.70 -1.71 -11.94
CA SER A 98 -2.92 -0.43 -12.63
C SER A 98 -1.84 0.58 -12.29
N SER A 99 -1.49 0.73 -11.01
CA SER A 99 -0.42 1.63 -10.56
C SER A 99 0.94 1.22 -11.15
N THR A 100 1.23 -0.08 -11.21
CA THR A 100 2.47 -0.60 -11.80
C THR A 100 2.53 -0.33 -13.30
N ILE A 101 1.44 -0.56 -14.03
CA ILE A 101 1.34 -0.27 -15.47
C ILE A 101 1.51 1.23 -15.71
N PHE A 102 0.86 2.06 -14.90
CA PHE A 102 0.97 3.51 -15.00
C PHE A 102 2.42 3.97 -14.77
N GLN A 103 3.13 3.41 -13.79
CA GLN A 103 4.56 3.66 -13.57
C GLN A 103 5.41 3.29 -14.78
N MET A 104 5.11 2.16 -15.42
CA MET A 104 5.83 1.74 -16.63
C MET A 104 5.58 2.65 -17.85
N MET A 105 4.40 3.29 -17.89
CA MET A 105 4.01 4.20 -18.99
C MET A 105 4.54 5.63 -18.78
N ILE A 106 4.70 6.07 -17.54
CA ILE A 106 5.33 7.34 -17.22
C ILE A 106 6.83 7.15 -17.40
N ASP A 107 7.34 7.66 -18.53
CA ASP A 107 8.74 7.57 -18.90
C ASP A 107 9.65 8.03 -17.75
N SER A 108 10.38 7.12 -17.18
CA SER A 108 11.53 7.18 -16.25
C SER A 108 11.66 8.30 -15.19
N ASP A 109 10.78 9.27 -15.13
CA ASP A 109 10.91 10.43 -14.23
C ASP A 109 10.08 10.33 -12.93
N ALA A 110 9.16 9.35 -12.85
CA ALA A 110 8.40 9.09 -11.64
C ALA A 110 8.87 7.78 -10.98
N SER A 111 9.51 7.89 -9.82
CA SER A 111 10.05 6.74 -9.10
C SER A 111 8.97 5.92 -8.38
N ASN A 112 7.87 6.56 -7.97
CA ASN A 112 6.75 5.91 -7.31
C ASN A 112 5.45 6.67 -7.59
N ALA A 113 4.56 6.11 -8.41
CA ALA A 113 3.21 6.61 -8.57
C ALA A 113 2.21 5.70 -7.88
N ARG A 114 1.29 6.24 -7.08
CA ARG A 114 0.23 5.49 -6.40
C ARG A 114 -1.11 6.19 -6.60
N CYS A 115 -2.11 5.44 -7.02
CA CYS A 115 -3.49 5.89 -7.02
C CYS A 115 -4.04 5.80 -5.59
N LEU A 116 -4.63 6.88 -5.08
CA LEU A 116 -5.31 6.89 -3.78
C LEU A 116 -6.73 6.41 -3.97
N ALA A 117 -7.05 5.23 -3.44
CA ALA A 117 -8.33 4.55 -3.66
C ALA A 117 -9.56 5.30 -3.09
N LEU A 118 -9.38 6.26 -2.20
CA LEU A 118 -10.46 6.99 -1.51
C LEU A 118 -10.60 8.45 -1.92
N ALA A 119 -9.68 8.97 -2.69
CA ALA A 119 -9.76 10.32 -3.21
C ALA A 119 -9.67 10.26 -4.73
N ASP A 120 -10.44 11.10 -5.42
CA ASP A 120 -10.22 11.36 -6.85
C ASP A 120 -8.89 12.11 -7.03
N ALA A 121 -7.81 11.49 -6.54
CA ALA A 121 -6.48 12.06 -6.50
C ALA A 121 -5.42 10.98 -6.73
N GLU A 122 -4.38 11.34 -7.44
CA GLU A 122 -3.20 10.53 -7.66
C GLU A 122 -2.01 11.14 -6.92
N VAL A 123 -1.12 10.29 -6.42
CA VAL A 123 0.13 10.72 -5.79
C VAL A 123 1.29 10.12 -6.55
N ALA A 124 2.23 10.96 -6.93
CA ALA A 124 3.47 10.53 -7.57
C ALA A 124 4.69 11.12 -6.86
N GLU A 125 5.70 10.31 -6.67
CA GLU A 125 7.05 10.76 -6.32
C GLU A 125 7.85 10.94 -7.60
N ILE A 126 8.37 12.14 -7.84
CA ILE A 126 9.09 12.51 -9.05
C ILE A 126 10.50 12.93 -8.69
N GLU A 127 11.50 12.27 -9.30
CA GLU A 127 12.89 12.74 -9.24
C GLU A 127 13.08 13.94 -10.16
N VAL A 128 13.60 15.03 -9.61
CA VAL A 128 13.81 16.29 -10.35
C VAL A 128 15.13 16.24 -11.12
N LYS A 129 15.05 16.13 -12.43
CA LYS A 129 16.24 16.11 -13.30
C LYS A 129 16.85 17.49 -13.49
N GLN A 130 18.14 17.50 -13.85
CA GLN A 130 18.85 18.73 -14.20
C GLN A 130 18.19 19.40 -15.42
N GLY A 131 17.94 20.71 -15.30
CA GLY A 131 17.24 21.49 -16.35
C GLY A 131 15.72 21.47 -16.26
N SER A 132 15.14 20.80 -15.26
CA SER A 132 13.70 20.79 -15.01
C SER A 132 13.14 22.20 -14.83
N LYS A 133 11.93 22.44 -15.33
CA LYS A 133 11.22 23.71 -15.12
C LYS A 133 10.96 23.99 -13.64
N LEU A 134 10.88 22.97 -12.80
CA LEU A 134 10.65 23.06 -11.36
C LEU A 134 11.81 23.76 -10.62
N THR A 135 13.01 23.76 -11.18
CA THR A 135 14.20 24.36 -10.55
C THR A 135 14.37 25.86 -10.84
N LYS A 136 13.55 26.42 -11.74
CA LYS A 136 13.75 27.77 -12.25
C LYS A 136 13.34 28.90 -11.27
N ALA A 137 12.39 28.63 -10.39
CA ALA A 137 11.82 29.62 -9.48
C ALA A 137 11.39 28.96 -8.15
N ALA A 138 11.01 29.79 -7.17
CA ALA A 138 10.33 29.29 -5.97
C ALA A 138 8.95 28.75 -6.33
N VAL A 139 8.43 27.80 -5.55
CA VAL A 139 7.18 27.09 -5.84
C VAL A 139 6.00 28.04 -6.09
N LYS A 140 5.89 29.12 -5.32
CA LYS A 140 4.84 30.16 -5.50
C LYS A 140 4.88 30.84 -6.86
N ASP A 141 6.05 30.90 -7.50
CA ASP A 141 6.29 31.59 -8.77
C ASP A 141 6.27 30.62 -9.96
N LEU A 142 6.13 29.29 -9.69
CA LEU A 142 5.91 28.27 -10.71
C LEU A 142 4.46 28.34 -11.19
N ARG A 143 4.28 28.36 -12.50
CA ARG A 143 2.94 28.28 -13.11
C ARG A 143 2.48 26.82 -13.17
N LEU A 144 2.07 26.28 -12.02
CA LEU A 144 1.54 24.91 -11.93
C LEU A 144 0.08 24.90 -12.41
N PRO A 145 -0.38 23.78 -13.01
CA PRO A 145 -1.80 23.52 -13.21
C PRO A 145 -2.55 23.59 -11.87
N ARG A 146 -3.84 23.95 -11.91
CA ARG A 146 -4.66 24.11 -10.69
C ARG A 146 -4.88 22.80 -9.94
N ASP A 147 -4.80 21.69 -10.66
CA ASP A 147 -5.08 20.34 -10.15
C ASP A 147 -3.82 19.66 -9.58
N ILE A 148 -2.68 20.37 -9.54
CA ILE A 148 -1.41 19.86 -9.02
C ILE A 148 -1.03 20.62 -7.73
N THR A 149 -0.69 19.84 -6.70
CA THR A 149 -0.16 20.35 -5.44
C THR A 149 1.09 19.58 -5.03
N PHE A 150 2.11 20.27 -4.53
CA PHE A 150 3.29 19.65 -3.95
C PHE A 150 3.13 19.50 -2.44
N GLY A 151 3.26 18.26 -1.93
CA GLY A 151 3.16 17.96 -0.50
C GLY A 151 4.48 18.13 0.23
N GLY A 152 5.52 17.53 -0.31
CA GLY A 152 6.84 17.50 0.31
C GLY A 152 7.92 17.13 -0.68
N LEU A 153 9.17 17.16 -0.23
CA LEU A 153 10.30 16.66 -0.98
C LEU A 153 11.29 15.93 -0.07
N ILE A 154 12.07 15.05 -0.66
CA ILE A 154 13.22 14.43 -0.02
C ILE A 154 14.47 14.99 -0.70
N ARG A 155 15.38 15.53 0.09
CA ARG A 155 16.70 16.02 -0.34
C ARG A 155 17.76 15.41 0.55
N ASP A 156 18.78 14.80 -0.02
CA ASP A 156 19.88 14.15 0.71
C ASP A 156 19.38 13.17 1.80
N GLY A 157 18.30 12.44 1.51
CA GLY A 157 17.67 11.50 2.42
C GLY A 157 16.80 12.13 3.53
N HIS A 158 16.62 13.46 3.54
CA HIS A 158 15.82 14.17 4.53
C HIS A 158 14.50 14.66 3.94
N GLY A 159 13.39 14.25 4.56
CA GLY A 159 12.04 14.72 4.18
C GLY A 159 11.77 16.14 4.70
N MET A 160 11.19 16.99 3.85
CA MET A 160 10.77 18.33 4.22
C MET A 160 9.44 18.71 3.55
N LEU A 161 8.65 19.53 4.23
CA LEU A 161 7.42 20.07 3.65
C LEU A 161 7.75 21.17 2.64
N ILE A 162 7.02 21.19 1.55
CA ILE A 162 7.13 22.25 0.54
C ILE A 162 6.25 23.45 0.95
N SER A 163 6.83 24.63 0.89
CA SER A 163 6.13 25.90 1.02
C SER A 163 6.26 26.72 -0.29
N GLY A 164 5.49 27.78 -0.42
CA GLY A 164 5.61 28.69 -1.57
C GLY A 164 7.01 29.28 -1.76
N LEU A 165 7.81 29.38 -0.71
CA LEU A 165 9.19 29.90 -0.76
C LEU A 165 10.23 28.81 -1.06
N THR A 166 9.85 27.54 -1.05
CA THR A 166 10.75 26.41 -1.32
C THR A 166 11.29 26.52 -2.76
N ARG A 167 12.60 26.35 -2.91
CA ARG A 167 13.26 26.19 -4.21
C ARG A 167 13.63 24.73 -4.40
N ILE A 168 13.03 24.11 -5.39
CA ILE A 168 13.29 22.73 -5.79
C ILE A 168 14.62 22.67 -6.53
N GLN A 169 15.42 21.64 -6.27
CA GLN A 169 16.76 21.47 -6.85
C GLN A 169 16.82 20.16 -7.65
N PRO A 170 17.75 20.03 -8.60
CA PRO A 170 18.01 18.75 -9.24
C PRO A 170 18.41 17.69 -8.21
N GLY A 171 17.89 16.47 -8.33
CA GLY A 171 18.09 15.38 -7.38
C GLY A 171 17.09 15.35 -6.23
N ASP A 172 16.21 16.37 -6.08
CA ASP A 172 15.10 16.27 -5.13
C ASP A 172 14.07 15.23 -5.61
N HIS A 173 13.54 14.48 -4.67
CA HIS A 173 12.36 13.64 -4.88
C HIS A 173 11.14 14.40 -4.38
N VAL A 174 10.28 14.84 -5.28
CA VAL A 174 9.11 15.68 -4.97
C VAL A 174 7.84 14.85 -4.94
N LEU A 175 7.08 14.94 -3.85
CA LEU A 175 5.76 14.32 -3.73
C LEU A 175 4.71 15.26 -4.33
N VAL A 176 4.09 14.79 -5.42
CA VAL A 176 3.10 15.51 -6.21
C VAL A 176 1.74 14.89 -6.02
N PHE A 177 0.74 15.71 -5.71
CA PHE A 177 -0.66 15.34 -5.68
C PHE A 177 -1.36 15.91 -6.91
N CYS A 178 -2.10 15.06 -7.62
CA CYS A 178 -2.92 15.42 -8.77
C CYS A 178 -4.38 15.12 -8.45
N LEU A 179 -5.28 16.06 -8.64
CA LEU A 179 -6.72 15.78 -8.64
C LEU A 179 -7.12 15.25 -10.02
N ALA A 180 -7.92 14.17 -10.06
CA ALA A 180 -8.41 13.56 -11.29
C ALA A 180 -9.59 14.36 -11.88
#